data_8dc47be45cea1f813a88698c25cb4b71
#
_entry.id   8dc47be45cea1f813a88698c25cb4b71
#
_cell.length_a   1.000
_cell.length_b   1.000
_cell.length_c   1.000
_cell.angle_alpha   90.00
_cell.angle_beta   90.00
_cell.angle_gamma   90.00
#
_symmetry.space_group_name_H-M   'P 1'
#
loop_
_entity.id
_entity.type
_entity.pdbx_description
1 polymer ?
#
loop_
_entity_poly.entity_id
_entity_poly.type
_entity_poly.pdbx_seq_one_letter_code
_entity_poly.pdbx_strand_id
1 'polypeptide(L)'
;MKRSRFTEEQIIGVLKEAEAGSPVAELCRRQGICEGTLYRWKAKYGGLEVSEARRLRQLEEENRRLKQIVADLTLDNQALKAVLGKKF
;
A
#
# COMPACT_ATOMS: atom_id res chain seq x y z
N MET A 1 -4.66 -14.70 -6.12
CA MET A 1 -4.66 -13.29 -5.92
C MET A 1 -3.63 -12.57 -6.80
N LYS A 2 -4.05 -11.51 -7.39
CA LYS A 2 -3.18 -10.81 -8.30
C LYS A 2 -2.34 -9.77 -7.63
N ARG A 3 -1.08 -9.74 -7.98
CA ARG A 3 -0.21 -8.68 -7.56
C ARG A 3 -0.27 -7.57 -8.57
N SER A 4 0.05 -6.38 -8.12
CA SER A 4 0.24 -5.28 -9.03
C SER A 4 1.39 -5.60 -9.98
N ARG A 5 1.21 -5.34 -11.26
CA ARG A 5 2.26 -5.54 -12.24
C ARG A 5 3.23 -4.37 -12.28
N PHE A 6 2.96 -3.34 -11.50
CA PHE A 6 3.72 -2.11 -11.57
C PHE A 6 4.50 -1.89 -10.28
N THR A 7 5.76 -1.52 -10.45
CA THR A 7 6.57 -1.09 -9.31
C THR A 7 6.24 0.35 -8.98
N GLU A 8 6.65 0.79 -7.80
CA GLU A 8 6.48 2.18 -7.42
C GLU A 8 7.13 3.12 -8.41
N GLU A 9 8.28 2.73 -8.93
CA GLU A 9 8.99 3.52 -9.92
C GLU A 9 8.16 3.69 -11.19
N GLN A 10 7.55 2.61 -11.64
CA GLN A 10 6.72 2.65 -12.85
C GLN A 10 5.49 3.51 -12.62
N ILE A 11 4.86 3.38 -11.46
CA ILE A 11 3.68 4.17 -11.13
C ILE A 11 4.01 5.65 -11.10
N ILE A 12 5.10 6.01 -10.44
CA ILE A 12 5.53 7.41 -10.38
C ILE A 12 5.82 7.93 -11.78
N GLY A 13 6.45 7.10 -12.62
CA GLY A 13 6.74 7.49 -14.00
C GLY A 13 5.47 7.81 -14.78
N VAL A 14 4.45 6.98 -14.64
CA VAL A 14 3.18 7.21 -15.33
C VAL A 14 2.52 8.49 -14.82
N LEU A 15 2.55 8.71 -13.52
CA LEU A 15 1.97 9.92 -12.95
C LEU A 15 2.69 11.17 -13.42
N LYS A 16 4.01 11.10 -13.58
CA LYS A 16 4.76 12.24 -14.08
C LYS A 16 4.41 12.54 -15.53
N GLU A 17 4.17 11.51 -16.34
CA GLU A 17 3.71 11.73 -17.71
C GLU A 17 2.37 12.44 -17.74
N ALA A 18 1.48 12.04 -16.83
CA ALA A 18 0.17 12.68 -16.74
C ALA A 18 0.32 14.15 -16.36
N GLU A 19 1.21 14.45 -15.42
CA GLU A 19 1.45 15.83 -15.01
C GLU A 19 2.06 16.65 -16.13
N ALA A 20 2.84 16.00 -16.98
CA ALA A 20 3.48 16.69 -18.10
C ALA A 20 2.51 16.97 -19.24
N GLY A 21 1.26 16.51 -19.14
CA GLY A 21 0.24 16.85 -20.09
C GLY A 21 -0.24 15.72 -20.98
N SER A 22 0.26 14.52 -20.80
CA SER A 22 -0.22 13.38 -21.60
C SER A 22 -1.68 13.10 -21.28
N PRO A 23 -2.51 12.86 -22.30
CA PRO A 23 -3.91 12.56 -22.05
C PRO A 23 -4.10 11.32 -21.21
N VAL A 24 -4.98 11.41 -20.21
CA VAL A 24 -5.22 10.32 -19.28
C VAL A 24 -5.69 9.05 -20.01
N ALA A 25 -6.61 9.21 -20.94
CA ALA A 25 -7.15 8.07 -21.67
C ALA A 25 -6.06 7.32 -22.42
N GLU A 26 -5.15 8.06 -23.04
CA GLU A 26 -4.08 7.46 -23.81
C GLU A 26 -3.06 6.78 -22.91
N LEU A 27 -2.74 7.40 -21.78
CA LEU A 27 -1.84 6.80 -20.81
C LEU A 27 -2.40 5.48 -20.30
N CYS A 28 -3.67 5.47 -19.96
CA CYS A 28 -4.32 4.28 -19.45
C CYS A 28 -4.30 3.16 -20.49
N ARG A 29 -4.57 3.52 -21.75
CA ARG A 29 -4.55 2.54 -22.82
C ARG A 29 -3.16 1.95 -23.02
N ARG A 30 -2.13 2.81 -23.02
CA ARG A 30 -0.77 2.35 -23.19
C ARG A 30 -0.31 1.44 -22.06
N GLN A 31 -0.72 1.77 -20.84
CA GLN A 31 -0.29 1.02 -19.67
C GLN A 31 -1.19 -0.17 -19.37
N GLY A 32 -2.31 -0.29 -20.07
CA GLY A 32 -3.23 -1.39 -19.81
C GLY A 32 -3.96 -1.29 -18.48
N ILE A 33 -4.28 -0.07 -18.08
CA ILE A 33 -5.00 0.18 -16.83
C ILE A 33 -6.25 0.99 -17.11
N CYS A 34 -7.18 1.00 -16.16
CA CYS A 34 -8.35 1.85 -16.28
C CYS A 34 -8.08 3.19 -15.60
N GLU A 35 -8.93 4.17 -15.92
CA GLU A 35 -8.75 5.51 -15.36
C GLU A 35 -8.89 5.50 -13.84
N GLY A 36 -9.74 4.63 -13.31
CA GLY A 36 -9.88 4.51 -11.86
C GLY A 36 -8.58 4.11 -11.20
N THR A 37 -7.83 3.23 -11.83
CA THR A 37 -6.53 2.83 -11.31
C THR A 37 -5.57 4.01 -11.28
N LEU A 38 -5.56 4.80 -12.36
CA LEU A 38 -4.70 5.96 -12.42
C LEU A 38 -5.03 6.96 -11.32
N TYR A 39 -6.31 7.20 -11.09
CA TYR A 39 -6.72 8.12 -10.04
C TYR A 39 -6.36 7.61 -8.64
N ARG A 40 -6.46 6.30 -8.42
CA ARG A 40 -6.03 5.72 -7.16
C ARG A 40 -4.53 5.89 -6.95
N TRP A 41 -3.77 5.70 -8.03
CA TRP A 41 -2.32 5.91 -7.98
C TRP A 41 -2.01 7.36 -7.64
N LYS A 42 -2.74 8.27 -8.24
CA LYS A 42 -2.51 9.70 -7.99
C LYS A 42 -2.81 10.05 -6.55
N ALA A 43 -3.85 9.48 -6.00
CA ALA A 43 -4.21 9.73 -4.60
C ALA A 43 -3.13 9.22 -3.65
N LYS A 44 -2.53 8.08 -3.98
CA LYS A 44 -1.56 7.46 -3.10
C LYS A 44 -0.14 7.98 -3.31
N TYR A 45 0.25 8.17 -4.55
CA TYR A 45 1.65 8.47 -4.88
C TYR A 45 1.87 9.85 -5.50
N GLY A 46 0.82 10.59 -5.75
CA GLY A 46 0.96 11.88 -6.41
C GLY A 46 1.85 12.81 -5.62
N GLY A 47 2.83 13.40 -6.29
CA GLY A 47 3.76 14.31 -5.65
C GLY A 47 4.93 13.65 -4.97
N LEU A 48 4.99 12.30 -4.94
CA LEU A 48 6.09 11.59 -4.31
C LEU A 48 7.20 11.30 -5.31
N GLU A 49 8.43 11.30 -4.80
CA GLU A 49 9.54 10.76 -5.57
C GLU A 49 9.59 9.25 -5.39
N VAL A 50 10.36 8.57 -6.24
CA VAL A 50 10.44 7.11 -6.18
C VAL A 50 10.92 6.64 -4.81
N SER A 51 11.93 7.30 -4.25
CA SER A 51 12.44 6.91 -2.94
C SER A 51 11.38 7.04 -1.86
N GLU A 52 10.56 8.08 -1.94
CA GLU A 52 9.49 8.30 -0.98
C GLU A 52 8.40 7.24 -1.13
N ALA A 53 8.07 6.87 -2.37
CA ALA A 53 7.08 5.83 -2.60
C ALA A 53 7.56 4.48 -2.07
N ARG A 54 8.83 4.17 -2.24
CA ARG A 54 9.42 2.96 -1.69
C ARG A 54 9.39 2.96 -0.17
N ARG A 55 9.70 4.11 0.40
CA ARG A 55 9.67 4.24 1.87
C ARG A 55 8.24 4.05 2.38
N LEU A 56 7.26 4.62 1.69
CA LEU A 56 5.87 4.44 2.06
C LEU A 56 5.50 2.96 2.07
N ARG A 57 5.91 2.24 1.04
CA ARG A 57 5.62 0.82 0.97
C ARG A 57 6.26 0.06 2.12
N GLN A 58 7.51 0.38 2.44
CA GLN A 58 8.18 -0.25 3.56
C GLN A 58 7.44 0.00 4.87
N LEU A 59 7.01 1.24 5.07
CA LEU A 59 6.28 1.59 6.28
C LEU A 59 4.95 0.88 6.35
N GLU A 60 4.27 0.73 5.23
CA GLU A 60 3.01 -0.01 5.20
C GLU A 60 3.21 -1.47 5.57
N GLU A 61 4.28 -2.07 5.07
CA GLU A 61 4.57 -3.46 5.39
C GLU A 61 4.94 -3.63 6.86
N GLU A 62 5.76 -2.72 7.37
CA GLU A 62 6.12 -2.75 8.79
C GLU A 62 4.90 -2.56 9.67
N ASN A 63 4.02 -1.66 9.27
CA ASN A 63 2.81 -1.40 10.02
C ASN A 63 1.91 -2.65 10.06
N ARG A 64 1.75 -3.30 8.92
CA ARG A 64 0.94 -4.52 8.86
C ARG A 64 1.53 -5.60 9.75
N ARG A 65 2.85 -5.76 9.71
CA ARG A 65 3.52 -6.76 10.53
C ARG A 65 3.37 -6.46 12.01
N LEU A 66 3.55 -5.20 12.38
CA LEU A 66 3.39 -4.81 13.77
C LEU A 66 1.97 -5.04 14.26
N LYS A 67 0.99 -4.73 13.44
CA LYS A 67 -0.39 -4.97 13.78
C LYS A 67 -0.67 -6.45 13.99
N GLN A 68 -0.06 -7.29 13.17
CA GLN A 68 -0.22 -8.72 13.30
C GLN A 68 0.39 -9.21 14.61
N ILE A 69 1.59 -8.74 14.92
CA ILE A 69 2.26 -9.12 16.17
C ILE A 69 1.43 -8.67 17.37
N VAL A 70 0.92 -7.45 17.32
CA VAL A 70 0.11 -6.93 18.42
C VAL A 70 -1.15 -7.78 18.58
N ALA A 71 -1.80 -8.14 17.47
CA ALA A 71 -3.00 -8.96 17.53
C ALA A 71 -2.70 -10.33 18.16
N ASP A 72 -1.61 -10.96 17.72
CA ASP A 72 -1.24 -12.27 18.25
C ASP A 72 -0.92 -12.20 19.74
N LEU A 73 -0.13 -11.21 20.12
CA LEU A 73 0.25 -11.05 21.52
C LEU A 73 -0.96 -10.73 22.39
N THR A 74 -1.88 -9.93 21.87
CA THR A 74 -3.09 -9.58 22.60
C THR A 74 -3.94 -10.81 22.85
N LEU A 75 -4.09 -11.66 21.83
CA LEU A 75 -4.86 -12.88 21.99
C LEU A 75 -4.21 -13.82 23.00
N ASP A 76 -2.89 -13.98 22.91
CA ASP A 76 -2.16 -14.82 23.85
C ASP A 76 -2.30 -14.28 25.26
N ASN A 77 -2.18 -12.97 25.40
CA ASN A 77 -2.29 -12.34 26.71
C ASN A 77 -3.68 -12.55 27.30
N GLN A 78 -4.71 -12.38 26.49
CA GLN A 78 -6.08 -12.58 26.94
C GLN A 78 -6.33 -14.03 27.34
N ALA A 79 -5.79 -14.96 26.57
CA ALA A 79 -5.94 -16.39 26.87
C ALA A 79 -5.29 -16.72 28.20
N LEU A 80 -4.07 -16.21 28.42
CA LEU A 80 -3.38 -16.45 29.66
C LEU A 80 -4.11 -15.85 30.86
N LYS A 81 -4.61 -14.66 30.69
CA LYS A 81 -5.35 -13.98 31.74
C LYS A 81 -6.63 -14.75 32.09
N ALA A 82 -7.28 -15.27 31.06
CA ALA A 82 -8.50 -16.04 31.28
C ALA A 82 -8.21 -17.31 32.12
N VAL A 83 -7.11 -17.99 31.79
CA VAL A 83 -6.71 -19.17 32.51
C VAL A 83 -6.36 -18.83 33.96
N LEU A 84 -5.55 -17.80 34.14
CA LEU A 84 -5.15 -17.39 35.48
C LEU A 84 -6.32 -16.84 36.28
N GLY A 85 -7.18 -16.09 35.63
CA GLY A 85 -8.32 -15.51 36.31
C GLY A 85 -9.29 -16.53 36.87
N LYS A 86 -9.37 -17.69 36.24
CA LYS A 86 -10.24 -18.73 36.74
C LYS A 86 -9.75 -19.32 38.03
N LYS A 87 -8.50 -19.11 38.34
CA LYS A 87 -7.94 -19.65 39.57
C LYS A 87 -8.00 -18.68 40.71
N PHE A 88 -8.27 -17.48 40.41
CA PHE A 88 -8.32 -16.40 41.40
C PHE A 88 -9.69 -15.68 41.37
#